data_d14c528e519ca24c70743b9a518027a6
#
_entry.id   d14c528e519ca24c70743b9a518027a6
#
_cell.length_a   1.000
_cell.length_b   1.000
_cell.length_c   1.000
_cell.angle_alpha   90.00
_cell.angle_beta   90.00
_cell.angle_gamma   90.00
#
_symmetry.space_group_name_H-M   'P 1'
#
loop_
_entity.id
_entity.type
_entity.pdbx_description
1 polymer ?
#
loop_
_entity_poly.entity_id
_entity_poly.type
_entity_poly.pdbx_seq_one_letter_code
_entity_poly.pdbx_strand_id
1 'polypeptide(L)'
;MLSVEDWAEIRRLHRAEGMAIKAIARRLRISRNTVRSAIGSDGPPRYERPPAGSAVDVFEPRIRELLAEVPTMPATVIAERIGWTRGITVLKQRVAELRPAYLPPDPASRTTYDAGEIAQCDFWFPPIQLPVGFGQVRRPTESPVLTMVTGYSRWLSAVLVPSRVKYDLFAGWWQLIDALGATPRVLVWDGEGAIGRWRAGKPELTEECQAFRGTLGVKVIVCRPADPEAKGLIERCHDHLERSFLPGRSFTGPADFNTQLHDWLQVVNTRRRRALGCAPTDRITADTQAMVPLPPVPPTVGWRASTRLARDHYVRIDSNDYSVHPAVIGRRIEIVVDLHRVQALCEGRLVADHERLWCKHQTITDPAHAAAGHQLRRARTAALRPVADAEVEQRNLSVYDSLLDDGGAA
;
A
#
# COMPACT_ATOMS: atom_id res chain seq x y z
N MET A 1 50.31 20.12 -10.46
CA MET A 1 49.56 20.57 -11.68
C MET A 1 49.34 22.05 -11.47
N LEU A 2 49.56 22.91 -12.48
CA LEU A 2 49.38 24.35 -12.33
C LEU A 2 47.89 24.67 -12.30
N SER A 3 47.41 25.34 -11.24
CA SER A 3 46.01 25.80 -11.16
C SER A 3 45.81 27.09 -12.00
N VAL A 4 44.56 27.49 -12.16
CA VAL A 4 44.22 28.76 -12.83
C VAL A 4 44.75 29.93 -12.03
N GLU A 5 44.68 29.85 -10.69
CA GLU A 5 45.17 30.85 -9.76
C GLU A 5 46.69 30.95 -9.82
N ASP A 6 47.40 29.80 -9.84
CA ASP A 6 48.85 29.79 -9.99
C ASP A 6 49.31 30.42 -11.32
N TRP A 7 48.58 30.10 -12.40
CA TRP A 7 48.88 30.70 -13.72
C TRP A 7 48.67 32.21 -13.70
N ALA A 8 47.60 32.69 -13.11
CA ALA A 8 47.30 34.12 -12.99
C ALA A 8 48.35 34.82 -12.14
N GLU A 9 48.76 34.24 -11.00
CA GLU A 9 49.77 34.79 -10.08
C GLU A 9 51.13 34.85 -10.73
N ILE A 10 51.57 33.85 -11.49
CA ILE A 10 52.82 33.88 -12.26
C ILE A 10 52.84 35.05 -13.23
N ARG A 11 51.74 35.26 -13.96
CA ARG A 11 51.62 36.35 -14.93
C ARG A 11 51.60 37.73 -14.24
N ARG A 12 50.93 37.84 -13.09
CA ARG A 12 50.89 39.05 -12.28
C ARG A 12 52.29 39.44 -11.79
N LEU A 13 53.01 38.48 -11.20
CA LEU A 13 54.33 38.66 -10.71
C LEU A 13 55.31 39.07 -11.84
N HIS A 14 55.18 38.54 -13.03
CA HIS A 14 56.05 38.88 -14.16
C HIS A 14 55.66 40.21 -14.80
N ARG A 15 54.33 40.45 -15.06
CA ARG A 15 53.89 41.65 -15.82
C ARG A 15 53.75 42.90 -14.95
N ALA A 16 53.16 42.72 -13.74
CA ALA A 16 52.91 43.88 -12.87
C ALA A 16 54.07 44.20 -11.94
N GLU A 17 54.76 43.18 -11.43
CA GLU A 17 55.91 43.41 -10.53
C GLU A 17 57.28 43.35 -11.24
N GLY A 18 57.35 43.07 -12.53
CA GLY A 18 58.59 42.97 -13.29
C GLY A 18 59.57 41.88 -12.84
N MET A 19 59.06 40.87 -12.10
CA MET A 19 59.89 39.88 -11.44
C MET A 19 60.46 38.88 -12.46
N ALA A 20 61.79 38.64 -12.33
CA ALA A 20 62.49 37.71 -13.21
C ALA A 20 62.03 36.28 -13.04
N ILE A 21 61.98 35.47 -14.13
CA ILE A 21 61.55 34.10 -14.16
C ILE A 21 62.16 33.20 -13.06
N LYS A 22 63.47 33.40 -12.81
CA LYS A 22 64.19 32.66 -11.77
C LYS A 22 63.73 33.03 -10.36
N ALA A 23 63.32 34.27 -10.13
CA ALA A 23 62.80 34.73 -8.84
C ALA A 23 61.38 34.21 -8.60
N ILE A 24 60.50 34.23 -9.62
CA ILE A 24 59.18 33.69 -9.58
C ILE A 24 59.21 32.16 -9.30
N ALA A 25 60.07 31.44 -10.04
CA ALA A 25 60.26 30.01 -9.86
C ALA A 25 60.65 29.62 -8.42
N ARG A 26 61.56 30.43 -7.81
CA ARG A 26 62.01 30.27 -6.42
C ARG A 26 60.91 30.61 -5.41
N ARG A 27 60.18 31.71 -5.63
CA ARG A 27 59.11 32.20 -4.74
C ARG A 27 57.95 31.25 -4.68
N LEU A 28 57.51 30.72 -5.84
CA LEU A 28 56.37 29.79 -5.94
C LEU A 28 56.79 28.32 -5.82
N ARG A 29 58.08 28.02 -5.68
CA ARG A 29 58.65 26.66 -5.61
C ARG A 29 58.27 25.76 -6.80
N ILE A 30 58.23 26.31 -7.99
CA ILE A 30 57.94 25.64 -9.25
C ILE A 30 59.11 25.67 -10.22
N SER A 31 59.04 24.83 -11.26
CA SER A 31 60.12 24.81 -12.25
C SER A 31 60.15 26.10 -13.11
N ARG A 32 61.34 26.50 -13.55
CA ARG A 32 61.50 27.64 -14.51
C ARG A 32 60.74 27.38 -15.83
N ASN A 33 60.65 26.17 -16.26
CA ASN A 33 59.91 25.80 -17.45
C ASN A 33 58.38 25.98 -17.26
N THR A 34 57.85 25.67 -16.06
CA THR A 34 56.45 25.94 -15.71
C THR A 34 56.14 27.43 -15.76
N VAL A 35 57.06 28.28 -15.21
CA VAL A 35 56.90 29.73 -15.26
C VAL A 35 56.96 30.26 -16.71
N ARG A 36 57.87 29.75 -17.54
CA ARG A 36 57.95 30.15 -18.96
C ARG A 36 56.69 29.77 -19.73
N SER A 37 56.20 28.55 -19.49
CA SER A 37 54.96 28.05 -20.13
C SER A 37 53.77 28.92 -19.74
N ALA A 38 53.64 29.27 -18.45
CA ALA A 38 52.55 30.12 -17.96
C ALA A 38 52.61 31.56 -18.52
N ILE A 39 53.79 32.12 -18.71
CA ILE A 39 54.00 33.48 -19.30
C ILE A 39 53.68 33.46 -20.80
N GLY A 40 54.09 32.40 -21.51
CA GLY A 40 53.94 32.27 -22.96
C GLY A 40 52.58 31.75 -23.44
N SER A 41 51.71 31.25 -22.53
CA SER A 41 50.39 30.77 -22.88
C SER A 41 49.34 31.88 -22.87
N ASP A 42 48.45 31.92 -23.85
CA ASP A 42 47.37 32.93 -23.91
C ASP A 42 46.21 32.63 -22.94
N GLY A 43 46.18 31.47 -22.35
CA GLY A 43 45.17 31.05 -21.38
C GLY A 43 45.70 30.10 -20.30
N PRO A 44 44.95 29.87 -19.22
CA PRO A 44 45.30 28.90 -18.18
C PRO A 44 45.40 27.48 -18.78
N PRO A 45 46.28 26.61 -18.23
CA PRO A 45 46.45 25.27 -18.75
C PRO A 45 45.16 24.49 -18.61
N ARG A 46 44.62 24.04 -19.71
CA ARG A 46 43.50 23.07 -19.76
C ARG A 46 44.09 21.67 -19.94
N TYR A 47 43.80 20.79 -19.01
CA TYR A 47 44.13 19.37 -19.15
C TYR A 47 43.06 18.70 -19.99
N GLU A 48 43.27 18.59 -21.28
CA GLU A 48 42.47 17.78 -22.19
C GLU A 48 43.14 16.43 -22.34
N ARG A 49 42.58 15.42 -21.63
CA ARG A 49 42.98 14.05 -21.89
C ARG A 49 42.26 13.61 -23.19
N PRO A 50 42.95 13.18 -24.21
CA PRO A 50 42.28 12.63 -25.39
C PRO A 50 41.39 11.49 -24.92
N PRO A 51 40.10 11.40 -25.38
CA PRO A 51 39.20 10.36 -24.97
C PRO A 51 39.82 9.00 -25.29
N ALA A 52 40.05 8.19 -24.26
CA ALA A 52 40.47 6.81 -24.45
C ALA A 52 39.27 6.05 -25.04
N GLY A 53 39.47 5.37 -26.17
CA GLY A 53 38.45 4.56 -26.80
C GLY A 53 37.83 3.56 -25.79
N SER A 54 36.52 3.37 -25.87
CA SER A 54 35.82 2.44 -25.03
C SER A 54 35.64 1.10 -25.74
N ALA A 55 35.68 0.01 -25.00
CA ALA A 55 35.43 -1.31 -25.56
C ALA A 55 34.03 -1.46 -26.22
N VAL A 56 33.12 -0.53 -25.91
CA VAL A 56 31.76 -0.51 -26.50
C VAL A 56 31.71 0.19 -27.86
N ASP A 57 32.75 0.98 -28.20
CA ASP A 57 32.76 1.81 -29.44
C ASP A 57 32.64 0.95 -30.69
N VAL A 58 33.23 -0.25 -30.70
CA VAL A 58 33.14 -1.19 -31.79
C VAL A 58 31.69 -1.67 -32.03
N PHE A 59 30.88 -1.73 -31.00
CA PHE A 59 29.48 -2.16 -31.04
C PHE A 59 28.49 -1.00 -31.22
N GLU A 60 28.95 0.23 -31.16
CA GLU A 60 28.08 1.40 -31.23
C GLU A 60 27.21 1.46 -32.48
N PRO A 61 27.70 1.17 -33.70
CA PRO A 61 26.84 1.16 -34.89
C PRO A 61 25.64 0.20 -34.72
N ARG A 62 25.88 -1.01 -34.20
CA ARG A 62 24.84 -2.00 -33.99
C ARG A 62 23.88 -1.61 -32.87
N ILE A 63 24.37 -0.96 -31.81
CA ILE A 63 23.53 -0.40 -30.75
C ILE A 63 22.60 0.67 -31.30
N ARG A 64 23.10 1.54 -32.18
CA ARG A 64 22.32 2.59 -32.86
C ARG A 64 21.21 2.02 -33.73
N GLU A 65 21.49 0.99 -34.48
CA GLU A 65 20.49 0.26 -35.31
C GLU A 65 19.36 -0.31 -34.43
N LEU A 66 19.70 -1.01 -33.34
CA LEU A 66 18.73 -1.58 -32.41
C LEU A 66 17.89 -0.51 -31.72
N LEU A 67 18.50 0.63 -31.36
CA LEU A 67 17.78 1.76 -30.77
C LEU A 67 16.90 2.50 -31.77
N ALA A 68 17.28 2.54 -33.06
CA ALA A 68 16.45 3.10 -34.13
C ALA A 68 15.20 2.24 -34.37
N GLU A 69 15.36 0.91 -34.29
CA GLU A 69 14.26 -0.04 -34.44
C GLU A 69 13.34 -0.09 -33.24
N VAL A 70 13.92 -0.16 -32.02
CA VAL A 70 13.20 -0.21 -30.75
C VAL A 70 13.86 0.73 -29.73
N PRO A 71 13.49 2.01 -29.67
CA PRO A 71 14.13 3.01 -28.81
C PRO A 71 14.13 2.66 -27.29
N THR A 72 13.13 1.90 -26.86
CA THR A 72 12.96 1.50 -25.44
C THR A 72 13.66 0.18 -25.09
N MET A 73 14.36 -0.47 -26.05
CA MET A 73 15.00 -1.78 -25.85
C MET A 73 15.92 -1.76 -24.61
N PRO A 74 15.74 -2.66 -23.64
CA PRO A 74 16.60 -2.73 -22.45
C PRO A 74 18.06 -2.98 -22.81
N ALA A 75 19.01 -2.36 -22.09
CA ALA A 75 20.44 -2.56 -22.35
C ALA A 75 20.90 -4.03 -22.16
N THR A 76 20.20 -4.82 -21.36
CA THR A 76 20.44 -6.26 -21.22
C THR A 76 20.08 -7.05 -22.48
N VAL A 77 18.97 -6.67 -23.14
CA VAL A 77 18.57 -7.27 -24.41
C VAL A 77 19.53 -6.85 -25.53
N ILE A 78 19.94 -5.57 -25.55
CA ILE A 78 20.96 -5.09 -26.48
C ILE A 78 22.27 -5.87 -26.30
N ALA A 79 22.70 -6.12 -25.02
CA ALA A 79 23.88 -6.91 -24.72
C ALA A 79 23.82 -8.31 -25.36
N GLU A 80 22.68 -8.98 -25.25
CA GLU A 80 22.44 -10.28 -25.86
C GLU A 80 22.54 -10.21 -27.40
N ARG A 81 21.88 -9.22 -28.00
CA ARG A 81 21.81 -9.06 -29.46
C ARG A 81 23.15 -8.72 -30.14
N ILE A 82 24.03 -8.02 -29.40
CA ILE A 82 25.37 -7.68 -29.90
C ILE A 82 26.47 -8.64 -29.45
N GLY A 83 26.15 -9.69 -28.68
CA GLY A 83 27.12 -10.64 -28.14
C GLY A 83 28.07 -10.01 -27.11
N TRP A 84 27.58 -9.11 -26.26
CA TRP A 84 28.39 -8.42 -25.26
C TRP A 84 28.80 -9.35 -24.13
N THR A 85 30.12 -9.56 -23.94
CA THR A 85 30.67 -10.48 -22.93
C THR A 85 31.39 -9.78 -21.77
N ARG A 86 31.44 -8.43 -21.77
CA ARG A 86 32.12 -7.64 -20.73
C ARG A 86 31.14 -7.09 -19.70
N GLY A 87 31.65 -6.31 -18.72
CA GLY A 87 30.83 -5.72 -17.67
C GLY A 87 29.67 -4.88 -18.24
N ILE A 88 28.46 -5.18 -17.80
CA ILE A 88 27.21 -4.58 -18.32
C ILE A 88 27.13 -3.05 -18.05
N THR A 89 27.84 -2.56 -17.04
CA THR A 89 27.79 -1.14 -16.62
C THR A 89 28.23 -0.21 -17.75
N VAL A 90 29.33 -0.53 -18.46
CA VAL A 90 29.85 0.30 -19.57
C VAL A 90 28.84 0.34 -20.72
N LEU A 91 28.22 -0.80 -21.05
CA LEU A 91 27.17 -0.84 -22.07
C LEU A 91 25.93 -0.06 -21.66
N LYS A 92 25.45 -0.22 -20.41
CA LYS A 92 24.31 0.54 -19.88
C LYS A 92 24.54 2.04 -19.97
N GLN A 93 25.74 2.50 -19.62
CA GLN A 93 26.08 3.91 -19.73
C GLN A 93 26.03 4.38 -21.19
N ARG A 94 26.65 3.67 -22.12
CA ARG A 94 26.63 4.04 -23.54
C ARG A 94 25.22 4.03 -24.13
N VAL A 95 24.42 3.01 -23.82
CA VAL A 95 23.01 2.96 -24.24
C VAL A 95 22.21 4.14 -23.69
N ALA A 96 22.45 4.54 -22.43
CA ALA A 96 21.81 5.71 -21.84
C ALA A 96 22.22 7.02 -22.52
N GLU A 97 23.49 7.15 -22.96
CA GLU A 97 24.01 8.30 -23.70
C GLU A 97 23.42 8.40 -25.12
N LEU A 98 23.24 7.25 -25.80
CA LEU A 98 22.76 7.20 -27.17
C LEU A 98 21.24 7.29 -27.30
N ARG A 99 20.50 6.73 -26.34
CA ARG A 99 19.03 6.61 -26.36
C ARG A 99 18.28 7.93 -26.59
N PRO A 100 18.67 9.08 -26.02
CA PRO A 100 17.97 10.34 -26.25
C PRO A 100 17.89 10.79 -27.70
N ALA A 101 18.79 10.29 -28.57
CA ALA A 101 18.76 10.59 -30.00
C ALA A 101 17.64 9.85 -30.76
N TYR A 102 17.05 8.81 -30.16
CA TYR A 102 16.01 7.93 -30.75
C TYR A 102 14.67 8.05 -30.06
N LEU A 103 14.62 8.64 -28.84
CA LEU A 103 13.38 8.92 -28.13
C LEU A 103 13.09 10.42 -28.21
N PRO A 104 11.86 10.82 -28.58
CA PRO A 104 11.47 12.21 -28.45
C PRO A 104 11.60 12.63 -26.97
N PRO A 105 12.02 13.87 -26.70
CA PRO A 105 12.03 14.39 -25.33
C PRO A 105 10.62 14.28 -24.75
N ASP A 106 10.49 13.64 -23.59
CA ASP A 106 9.26 13.53 -22.83
C ASP A 106 9.36 14.48 -21.62
N PRO A 107 8.91 15.74 -21.76
CA PRO A 107 9.01 16.71 -20.68
C PRO A 107 7.91 16.44 -19.66
N ALA A 108 8.28 15.83 -18.52
CA ALA A 108 7.38 15.72 -17.38
C ALA A 108 7.04 17.10 -16.82
N SER A 109 5.78 17.47 -16.81
CA SER A 109 5.28 18.68 -16.18
C SER A 109 5.32 18.55 -14.65
N ARG A 110 5.80 19.60 -13.96
CA ARG A 110 5.65 19.67 -12.51
C ARG A 110 4.21 19.98 -12.17
N THR A 111 3.45 18.94 -11.82
CA THR A 111 2.07 19.12 -11.39
C THR A 111 2.01 19.86 -10.05
N THR A 112 1.33 20.99 -10.04
CA THR A 112 0.95 21.73 -8.82
C THR A 112 -0.51 21.43 -8.51
N TYR A 113 -0.85 21.44 -7.24
CA TYR A 113 -2.22 21.18 -6.78
C TYR A 113 -2.65 22.30 -5.85
N ASP A 114 -3.89 22.72 -5.98
CA ASP A 114 -4.53 23.68 -5.09
C ASP A 114 -4.90 23.03 -3.75
N ALA A 115 -5.06 23.88 -2.71
CA ALA A 115 -5.50 23.40 -1.41
C ALA A 115 -6.89 22.76 -1.50
N GLY A 116 -7.07 21.60 -0.86
CA GLY A 116 -8.32 20.84 -0.84
C GLY A 116 -8.69 20.16 -2.16
N GLU A 117 -7.87 20.27 -3.18
CA GLU A 117 -8.24 19.82 -4.53
C GLU A 117 -8.28 18.29 -4.62
N ILE A 118 -7.18 17.61 -4.33
CA ILE A 118 -7.01 16.19 -4.70
C ILE A 118 -6.32 15.39 -3.62
N ALA A 119 -6.68 14.10 -3.50
CA ALA A 119 -5.83 13.08 -2.91
C ALA A 119 -5.70 11.87 -3.83
N GLN A 120 -4.52 11.29 -3.89
CA GLN A 120 -4.24 10.02 -4.57
C GLN A 120 -4.34 8.89 -3.56
N CYS A 121 -5.04 7.82 -3.92
CA CYS A 121 -5.26 6.64 -3.11
C CYS A 121 -4.80 5.39 -3.85
N ASP A 122 -4.21 4.45 -3.13
CA ASP A 122 -3.80 3.18 -3.68
C ASP A 122 -3.58 2.13 -2.59
N PHE A 123 -3.47 0.86 -2.97
CA PHE A 123 -2.99 -0.19 -2.09
C PHE A 123 -1.49 -0.38 -2.23
N TRP A 124 -0.81 -0.38 -1.10
CA TRP A 124 0.56 -0.83 -0.97
C TRP A 124 0.60 -2.21 -0.32
N PHE A 125 1.44 -3.09 -0.84
CA PHE A 125 1.65 -4.44 -0.32
C PHE A 125 3.06 -4.54 0.24
N PRO A 126 3.25 -4.40 1.56
CA PRO A 126 4.57 -4.49 2.17
C PRO A 126 5.22 -5.85 1.88
N PRO A 127 6.49 -5.89 1.41
CA PRO A 127 7.19 -7.13 1.08
C PRO A 127 7.65 -7.90 2.32
N ILE A 128 6.75 -8.10 3.28
CA ILE A 128 7.00 -8.78 4.56
C ILE A 128 5.98 -9.89 4.78
N GLN A 129 6.34 -10.83 5.64
CA GLN A 129 5.39 -11.77 6.23
C GLN A 129 4.83 -11.19 7.51
N LEU A 130 3.51 -11.17 7.66
CA LEU A 130 2.83 -10.57 8.81
C LEU A 130 2.19 -11.66 9.68
N PRO A 131 2.60 -11.83 10.96
CA PRO A 131 1.91 -12.69 11.90
C PRO A 131 0.47 -12.22 12.11
N VAL A 132 -0.50 -13.16 12.15
CA VAL A 132 -1.91 -12.85 12.34
C VAL A 132 -2.55 -13.61 13.50
N GLY A 133 -1.73 -14.16 14.37
CA GLY A 133 -2.14 -14.97 15.53
C GLY A 133 -2.26 -16.47 15.21
N PHE A 134 -2.38 -17.28 16.25
CA PHE A 134 -2.53 -18.75 16.18
C PHE A 134 -1.48 -19.44 15.30
N GLY A 135 -0.23 -18.94 15.31
CA GLY A 135 0.88 -19.47 14.50
C GLY A 135 0.73 -19.24 12.99
N GLN A 136 -0.28 -18.48 12.56
CA GLN A 136 -0.49 -18.17 11.14
C GLN A 136 0.21 -16.88 10.73
N VAL A 137 0.63 -16.86 9.47
CA VAL A 137 1.34 -15.73 8.86
C VAL A 137 0.72 -15.43 7.50
N ARG A 138 0.47 -14.17 7.20
CA ARG A 138 0.04 -13.71 5.88
C ARG A 138 1.24 -13.39 4.99
N ARG A 139 1.09 -13.70 3.71
CA ARG A 139 2.07 -13.34 2.67
C ARG A 139 1.96 -11.85 2.33
N PRO A 140 3.00 -11.28 1.69
CA PRO A 140 2.98 -9.88 1.24
C PRO A 140 1.70 -9.51 0.47
N THR A 141 1.29 -10.33 -0.51
CA THR A 141 0.11 -10.10 -1.35
C THR A 141 -1.24 -10.19 -0.62
N GLU A 142 -1.24 -10.65 0.62
CA GLU A 142 -2.43 -10.82 1.47
C GLU A 142 -2.55 -9.75 2.56
N SER A 143 -1.61 -8.78 2.59
CA SER A 143 -1.51 -7.74 3.61
C SER A 143 -1.64 -6.34 3.00
N PRO A 144 -2.82 -5.96 2.49
CA PRO A 144 -3.01 -4.68 1.81
C PRO A 144 -2.99 -3.51 2.81
N VAL A 145 -2.15 -2.53 2.54
CA VAL A 145 -2.12 -1.24 3.22
C VAL A 145 -2.77 -0.21 2.31
N LEU A 146 -3.90 0.31 2.73
CA LEU A 146 -4.55 1.42 2.06
C LEU A 146 -3.76 2.70 2.35
N THR A 147 -3.35 3.40 1.31
CA THR A 147 -2.57 4.64 1.39
C THR A 147 -3.34 5.78 0.74
N MET A 148 -3.22 6.97 1.29
CA MET A 148 -3.80 8.20 0.76
C MET A 148 -2.80 9.35 0.95
N VAL A 149 -2.52 10.10 -0.12
CA VAL A 149 -1.66 11.29 -0.08
C VAL A 149 -2.36 12.47 -0.69
N THR A 150 -2.44 13.59 0.04
CA THR A 150 -3.03 14.83 -0.48
C THR A 150 -2.11 15.51 -1.48
N GLY A 151 -2.69 16.18 -2.47
CA GLY A 151 -1.96 16.86 -3.53
C GLY A 151 -1.20 18.10 -3.04
N TYR A 152 -1.83 18.97 -2.29
CA TYR A 152 -1.27 20.25 -1.85
C TYR A 152 -0.32 20.12 -0.66
N SER A 153 -0.77 19.54 0.45
CA SER A 153 0.05 19.41 1.66
C SER A 153 1.03 18.24 1.61
N ARG A 154 0.80 17.26 0.71
CA ARG A 154 1.56 15.99 0.69
C ARG A 154 1.41 15.19 1.99
N TRP A 155 0.33 15.42 2.71
CA TRP A 155 0.01 14.65 3.92
C TRP A 155 -0.22 13.19 3.54
N LEU A 156 0.54 12.31 4.19
CA LEU A 156 0.45 10.87 3.97
C LEU A 156 -0.34 10.23 5.11
N SER A 157 -1.38 9.51 4.74
CA SER A 157 -2.18 8.66 5.62
C SER A 157 -2.13 7.22 5.12
N ALA A 158 -2.11 6.25 6.02
CA ALA A 158 -2.13 4.85 5.64
C ALA A 158 -2.70 3.97 6.76
N VAL A 159 -3.31 2.84 6.39
CA VAL A 159 -3.84 1.83 7.31
C VAL A 159 -3.77 0.45 6.67
N LEU A 160 -3.28 -0.53 7.40
CA LEU A 160 -3.34 -1.94 7.01
C LEU A 160 -4.77 -2.44 7.24
N VAL A 161 -5.39 -3.00 6.22
CA VAL A 161 -6.77 -3.49 6.25
C VAL A 161 -6.83 -5.02 6.08
N PRO A 162 -7.92 -5.69 6.54
CA PRO A 162 -8.03 -7.14 6.49
C PRO A 162 -7.95 -7.72 5.08
N SER A 163 -8.48 -7.02 4.07
CA SER A 163 -8.48 -7.48 2.68
C SER A 163 -8.69 -6.34 1.70
N ARG A 164 -8.57 -6.65 0.38
CA ARG A 164 -8.90 -5.71 -0.73
C ARG A 164 -10.38 -5.71 -1.08
N VAL A 165 -11.20 -6.52 -0.43
CA VAL A 165 -12.63 -6.56 -0.77
C VAL A 165 -13.29 -5.22 -0.47
N LYS A 166 -14.36 -4.91 -1.20
CA LYS A 166 -15.04 -3.61 -1.12
C LYS A 166 -15.37 -3.16 0.31
N TYR A 167 -15.78 -4.07 1.18
CA TYR A 167 -16.17 -3.73 2.56
C TYR A 167 -14.99 -3.18 3.38
N ASP A 168 -13.84 -3.86 3.30
CA ASP A 168 -12.63 -3.47 4.02
C ASP A 168 -11.98 -2.23 3.38
N LEU A 169 -12.03 -2.13 2.04
CA LEU A 169 -11.54 -0.96 1.33
C LEU A 169 -12.31 0.30 1.74
N PHE A 170 -13.64 0.29 1.66
CA PHE A 170 -14.42 1.48 1.99
C PHE A 170 -14.38 1.81 3.49
N ALA A 171 -14.30 0.80 4.37
CA ALA A 171 -14.12 1.02 5.80
C ALA A 171 -12.75 1.67 6.11
N GLY A 172 -11.67 1.14 5.52
CA GLY A 172 -10.33 1.73 5.64
C GLY A 172 -10.25 3.13 5.04
N TRP A 173 -10.89 3.35 3.90
CA TRP A 173 -10.90 4.65 3.24
C TRP A 173 -11.66 5.69 4.07
N TRP A 174 -12.81 5.32 4.62
CA TRP A 174 -13.52 6.17 5.56
C TRP A 174 -12.67 6.48 6.80
N GLN A 175 -12.00 5.49 7.39
CA GLN A 175 -11.11 5.70 8.52
C GLN A 175 -10.01 6.75 8.23
N LEU A 176 -9.40 6.71 7.03
CA LEU A 176 -8.38 7.69 6.64
C LEU A 176 -8.97 9.10 6.43
N ILE A 177 -10.16 9.20 5.85
CA ILE A 177 -10.85 10.47 5.60
C ILE A 177 -11.34 11.08 6.93
N ASP A 178 -11.92 10.28 7.79
CA ASP A 178 -12.40 10.70 9.11
C ASP A 178 -11.24 11.22 9.98
N ALA A 179 -10.12 10.50 10.00
CA ALA A 179 -8.90 10.91 10.69
C ALA A 179 -8.27 12.20 10.09
N LEU A 180 -8.47 12.47 8.81
CA LEU A 180 -8.04 13.72 8.17
C LEU A 180 -8.94 14.90 8.57
N GLY A 181 -10.19 14.65 8.96
CA GLY A 181 -11.18 15.65 9.39
C GLY A 181 -11.88 16.39 8.26
N ALA A 182 -11.57 16.07 7.01
CA ALA A 182 -12.20 16.65 5.81
C ALA A 182 -11.96 15.74 4.59
N THR A 183 -12.73 15.94 3.51
CA THR A 183 -12.63 15.12 2.30
C THR A 183 -12.08 15.95 1.14
N PRO A 184 -10.97 15.54 0.49
CA PRO A 184 -10.50 16.17 -0.75
C PRO A 184 -11.59 16.17 -1.83
N ARG A 185 -11.68 17.26 -2.61
CA ARG A 185 -12.74 17.41 -3.63
C ARG A 185 -12.68 16.33 -4.71
N VAL A 186 -11.49 15.81 -4.97
CA VAL A 186 -11.23 14.75 -5.94
C VAL A 186 -10.39 13.66 -5.32
N LEU A 187 -10.87 12.43 -5.37
CA LEU A 187 -10.17 11.24 -4.91
C LEU A 187 -9.77 10.41 -6.13
N VAL A 188 -8.47 10.18 -6.30
CA VAL A 188 -7.90 9.50 -7.48
C VAL A 188 -7.46 8.11 -7.12
N TRP A 189 -7.94 7.13 -7.87
CA TRP A 189 -7.62 5.72 -7.74
C TRP A 189 -7.07 5.14 -9.03
N ASP A 190 -6.28 4.08 -8.93
CA ASP A 190 -6.01 3.20 -10.06
C ASP A 190 -7.22 2.31 -10.37
N GLY A 191 -7.08 1.43 -11.34
CA GLY A 191 -8.07 0.42 -11.73
C GLY A 191 -8.39 -0.62 -10.65
N GLU A 192 -8.60 -0.20 -9.39
CA GLU A 192 -9.02 -1.08 -8.30
C GLU A 192 -10.47 -1.51 -8.52
N GLY A 193 -10.67 -2.85 -8.63
CA GLY A 193 -11.95 -3.42 -9.03
C GLY A 193 -13.12 -3.10 -8.10
N ALA A 194 -12.85 -2.81 -6.81
CA ALA A 194 -13.87 -2.39 -5.85
C ALA A 194 -14.31 -0.93 -6.07
N ILE A 195 -13.48 -0.09 -6.67
CA ILE A 195 -13.77 1.31 -6.99
C ILE A 195 -14.45 1.43 -8.35
N GLY A 196 -13.85 0.81 -9.36
CA GLY A 196 -14.34 0.88 -10.73
C GLY A 196 -13.35 0.34 -11.74
N ARG A 197 -13.74 0.34 -12.99
CA ARG A 197 -12.91 -0.13 -14.10
C ARG A 197 -13.18 0.66 -15.38
N TRP A 198 -12.25 0.63 -16.30
CA TRP A 198 -12.44 1.19 -17.62
C TRP A 198 -13.19 0.21 -18.53
N ARG A 199 -14.30 0.68 -19.14
CA ARG A 199 -15.05 -0.03 -20.16
C ARG A 199 -15.30 0.89 -21.36
N ALA A 200 -15.06 0.39 -22.56
CA ALA A 200 -15.28 1.15 -23.80
C ALA A 200 -14.69 2.58 -23.77
N GLY A 201 -13.51 2.76 -23.18
CA GLY A 201 -12.82 4.06 -23.10
C GLY A 201 -13.37 5.03 -22.05
N LYS A 202 -14.28 4.58 -21.17
CA LYS A 202 -14.87 5.40 -20.08
C LYS A 202 -14.68 4.71 -18.72
N PRO A 203 -14.46 5.46 -17.63
CA PRO A 203 -14.43 4.93 -16.29
C PRO A 203 -15.86 4.64 -15.80
N GLU A 204 -16.11 3.41 -15.35
CA GLU A 204 -17.35 3.01 -14.70
C GLU A 204 -17.06 2.71 -13.24
N LEU A 205 -17.69 3.47 -12.33
CA LEU A 205 -17.60 3.23 -10.89
C LEU A 205 -18.60 2.15 -10.46
N THR A 206 -18.22 1.37 -9.44
CA THR A 206 -19.14 0.43 -8.79
C THR A 206 -20.29 1.18 -8.10
N GLU A 207 -21.40 0.49 -7.85
CA GLU A 207 -22.55 1.08 -7.13
C GLU A 207 -22.15 1.54 -5.73
N GLU A 208 -21.34 0.73 -5.04
CA GLU A 208 -20.83 1.07 -3.72
C GLU A 208 -19.94 2.31 -3.75
N CYS A 209 -19.08 2.45 -4.75
CA CYS A 209 -18.26 3.64 -4.92
C CYS A 209 -19.12 4.88 -5.24
N GLN A 210 -20.18 4.73 -6.03
CA GLN A 210 -21.12 5.80 -6.31
C GLN A 210 -21.87 6.26 -5.05
N ALA A 211 -22.34 5.31 -4.22
CA ALA A 211 -23.00 5.61 -2.95
C ALA A 211 -22.03 6.30 -1.97
N PHE A 212 -20.79 5.77 -1.84
CA PHE A 212 -19.77 6.33 -0.99
C PHE A 212 -19.40 7.76 -1.37
N ARG A 213 -19.04 8.01 -2.64
CA ARG A 213 -18.73 9.36 -3.12
C ARG A 213 -19.92 10.33 -3.02
N GLY A 214 -21.15 9.81 -3.20
CA GLY A 214 -22.38 10.59 -3.04
C GLY A 214 -22.57 11.07 -1.61
N THR A 215 -22.33 10.20 -0.63
CA THR A 215 -22.36 10.57 0.80
C THR A 215 -21.31 11.62 1.13
N LEU A 216 -20.10 11.51 0.56
CA LEU A 216 -19.00 12.45 0.79
C LEU A 216 -19.15 13.77 -0.02
N GLY A 217 -20.00 13.81 -1.05
CA GLY A 217 -20.17 14.98 -1.93
C GLY A 217 -18.96 15.30 -2.80
N VAL A 218 -18.15 14.28 -3.20
CA VAL A 218 -16.89 14.48 -3.91
C VAL A 218 -16.80 13.72 -5.23
N LYS A 219 -15.80 14.06 -6.05
CA LYS A 219 -15.47 13.28 -7.26
C LYS A 219 -14.55 12.11 -6.92
N VAL A 220 -14.78 10.96 -7.59
CA VAL A 220 -13.83 9.85 -7.65
C VAL A 220 -13.41 9.66 -9.10
N ILE A 221 -12.11 9.64 -9.35
CA ILE A 221 -11.50 9.45 -10.67
C ILE A 221 -10.73 8.14 -10.65
N VAL A 222 -10.97 7.31 -11.66
CA VAL A 222 -10.17 6.10 -11.92
C VAL A 222 -9.19 6.44 -13.03
N CYS A 223 -7.89 6.31 -12.75
CA CYS A 223 -6.82 6.58 -13.72
C CYS A 223 -6.96 5.70 -14.96
N ARG A 224 -6.54 6.23 -16.11
CA ARG A 224 -6.42 5.40 -17.31
C ARG A 224 -5.33 4.33 -17.11
N PRO A 225 -5.52 3.13 -17.64
CA PRO A 225 -4.45 2.14 -17.68
C PRO A 225 -3.20 2.73 -18.36
N ALA A 226 -2.02 2.50 -17.79
CA ALA A 226 -0.73 2.99 -18.28
C ALA A 226 -0.58 4.53 -18.33
N ASP A 227 -1.22 5.27 -17.41
CA ASP A 227 -0.98 6.70 -17.22
C ASP A 227 -0.02 6.93 -16.03
N PRO A 228 1.30 7.03 -16.28
CA PRO A 228 2.29 7.14 -15.20
C PRO A 228 2.27 8.51 -14.51
N GLU A 229 1.73 9.55 -15.14
CA GLU A 229 1.70 10.90 -14.56
C GLU A 229 0.62 11.05 -13.48
N ALA A 230 -0.49 10.33 -13.62
CA ALA A 230 -1.63 10.44 -12.73
C ALA A 230 -1.33 9.99 -11.28
N LYS A 231 -0.30 9.15 -11.05
CA LYS A 231 -0.01 8.50 -9.77
C LYS A 231 1.36 8.81 -9.16
N GLY A 232 2.14 9.65 -9.76
CA GLY A 232 3.53 9.88 -9.34
C GLY A 232 3.71 10.32 -7.87
N LEU A 233 2.63 10.71 -7.15
CA LEU A 233 2.70 11.02 -5.72
C LEU A 233 2.64 9.77 -4.86
N ILE A 234 1.66 8.91 -5.12
CA ILE A 234 1.42 7.73 -4.29
C ILE A 234 2.52 6.68 -4.48
N GLU A 235 3.05 6.51 -5.70
CA GLU A 235 4.17 5.61 -5.97
C GLU A 235 5.43 5.99 -5.20
N ARG A 236 5.74 7.30 -5.14
CA ARG A 236 6.84 7.81 -4.30
C ARG A 236 6.60 7.60 -2.81
N CYS A 237 5.34 7.58 -2.37
CA CYS A 237 4.99 7.26 -0.99
C CYS A 237 5.22 5.78 -0.69
N HIS A 238 4.87 4.88 -1.60
CA HIS A 238 5.13 3.45 -1.46
C HIS A 238 6.63 3.15 -1.37
N ASP A 239 7.44 3.71 -2.28
CA ASP A 239 8.90 3.62 -2.23
C ASP A 239 9.48 4.16 -0.90
N HIS A 240 8.90 5.25 -0.39
CA HIS A 240 9.31 5.80 0.91
C HIS A 240 8.92 4.91 2.08
N LEU A 241 7.74 4.28 2.06
CA LEU A 241 7.31 3.28 3.06
C LEU A 241 8.27 2.09 3.07
N GLU A 242 8.61 1.54 1.91
CA GLU A 242 9.53 0.42 1.80
C GLU A 242 10.94 0.73 2.31
N ARG A 243 11.46 1.92 1.99
CA ARG A 243 12.83 2.29 2.33
C ARG A 243 13.00 2.91 3.72
N SER A 244 11.94 3.44 4.33
CA SER A 244 12.05 4.20 5.58
C SER A 244 11.18 3.67 6.72
N PHE A 245 10.05 3.01 6.43
CA PHE A 245 9.20 2.45 7.46
C PHE A 245 9.60 1.01 7.79
N LEU A 246 9.75 0.14 6.80
CA LEU A 246 9.99 -1.29 7.02
C LEU A 246 11.37 -1.65 7.58
N PRO A 247 12.50 -1.02 7.17
CA PRO A 247 13.81 -1.50 7.56
C PRO A 247 14.02 -1.51 9.08
N GLY A 248 14.46 -2.68 9.61
CA GLY A 248 14.74 -2.86 11.02
C GLY A 248 13.50 -3.02 11.91
N ARG A 249 12.29 -3.07 11.38
CA ARG A 249 11.07 -3.31 12.15
C ARG A 249 10.66 -4.77 12.13
N SER A 250 10.07 -5.18 13.25
CA SER A 250 9.36 -6.46 13.38
C SER A 250 7.94 -6.18 13.88
N PHE A 251 7.00 -7.04 13.50
CA PHE A 251 5.59 -6.86 13.82
C PHE A 251 5.04 -8.12 14.47
N THR A 252 4.32 -7.94 15.57
CA THR A 252 3.69 -9.04 16.31
C THR A 252 2.29 -9.38 15.75
N GLY A 253 1.69 -8.46 14.99
CA GLY A 253 0.39 -8.66 14.36
C GLY A 253 -0.12 -7.42 13.65
N PRO A 254 -1.34 -7.47 13.08
CA PRO A 254 -1.94 -6.34 12.35
C PRO A 254 -2.13 -5.08 13.19
N ALA A 255 -2.54 -5.22 14.44
CA ALA A 255 -2.73 -4.09 15.35
C ALA A 255 -1.40 -3.39 15.66
N ASP A 256 -0.35 -4.17 15.94
CA ASP A 256 1.00 -3.65 16.17
C ASP A 256 1.56 -2.98 14.90
N PHE A 257 1.35 -3.58 13.72
CA PHE A 257 1.73 -2.94 12.45
C PHE A 257 1.07 -1.58 12.29
N ASN A 258 -0.24 -1.50 12.51
CA ASN A 258 -0.98 -0.24 12.40
C ASN A 258 -0.54 0.80 13.43
N THR A 259 -0.24 0.40 14.65
CA THR A 259 0.30 1.29 15.68
C THR A 259 1.65 1.85 15.27
N GLN A 260 2.60 0.99 14.88
CA GLN A 260 3.93 1.43 14.42
C GLN A 260 3.86 2.28 13.15
N LEU A 261 2.94 1.97 12.22
CA LEU A 261 2.72 2.75 11.00
C LEU A 261 2.16 4.15 11.35
N HIS A 262 1.17 4.21 12.23
CA HIS A 262 0.59 5.47 12.70
C HIS A 262 1.65 6.38 13.32
N ASP A 263 2.43 5.87 14.27
CA ASP A 263 3.48 6.64 14.95
C ASP A 263 4.54 7.14 13.97
N TRP A 264 4.93 6.30 13.01
CA TRP A 264 5.86 6.70 11.97
C TRP A 264 5.27 7.80 11.05
N LEU A 265 3.98 7.70 10.68
CA LEU A 265 3.29 8.71 9.87
C LEU A 265 3.23 10.06 10.57
N GLN A 266 3.02 10.09 11.88
CA GLN A 266 3.08 11.33 12.67
C GLN A 266 4.45 12.00 12.51
N VAL A 267 5.54 11.22 12.65
CA VAL A 267 6.90 11.75 12.51
C VAL A 267 7.22 12.18 11.08
N VAL A 268 6.85 11.37 10.06
CA VAL A 268 7.22 11.65 8.67
C VAL A 268 6.50 12.87 8.11
N ASN A 269 5.28 13.13 8.57
CA ASN A 269 4.51 14.30 8.15
C ASN A 269 5.04 15.62 8.76
N THR A 270 5.89 15.59 9.80
CA THR A 270 6.57 16.78 10.33
C THR A 270 7.93 17.05 9.64
N ARG A 271 8.42 16.13 8.79
CA ARG A 271 9.71 16.30 8.13
C ARG A 271 9.61 17.22 6.92
N ARG A 272 10.53 18.18 6.82
CA ARG A 272 10.64 19.07 5.66
C ARG A 272 10.92 18.26 4.39
N ARG A 273 10.12 18.45 3.37
CA ARG A 273 10.28 17.83 2.04
C ARG A 273 10.87 18.83 1.06
N ARG A 274 11.99 18.47 0.40
CA ARG A 274 12.67 19.37 -0.55
C ARG A 274 11.73 19.85 -1.67
N ALA A 275 10.92 18.97 -2.22
CA ALA A 275 9.99 19.30 -3.31
C ALA A 275 8.86 20.25 -2.86
N LEU A 276 8.50 20.24 -1.58
CA LEU A 276 7.45 21.08 -0.99
C LEU A 276 8.01 22.41 -0.42
N GLY A 277 9.28 22.41 -0.06
CA GLY A 277 9.96 23.54 0.61
C GLY A 277 9.61 23.69 2.10
N CYS A 278 8.70 22.87 2.64
CA CYS A 278 8.21 22.87 4.01
C CYS A 278 7.82 21.45 4.46
N ALA A 279 7.31 21.27 5.67
CA ALA A 279 6.73 20.01 6.12
C ALA A 279 5.24 19.90 5.70
N PRO A 280 4.69 18.68 5.51
CA PRO A 280 3.26 18.49 5.33
C PRO A 280 2.41 19.16 6.41
N THR A 281 2.81 19.09 7.68
CA THR A 281 2.16 19.74 8.82
C THR A 281 2.01 21.25 8.67
N ASP A 282 2.92 21.92 7.95
CA ASP A 282 2.85 23.37 7.75
C ASP A 282 1.73 23.78 6.80
N ARG A 283 1.19 22.83 6.00
CA ARG A 283 0.17 23.06 4.97
C ARG A 283 -1.15 22.36 5.23
N ILE A 284 -1.18 21.36 6.13
CA ILE A 284 -2.37 20.51 6.29
C ILE A 284 -3.61 21.31 6.73
N THR A 285 -3.45 22.31 7.59
CA THR A 285 -4.55 23.16 8.05
C THR A 285 -5.20 23.92 6.90
N ALA A 286 -4.39 24.55 6.04
CA ALA A 286 -4.90 25.25 4.86
C ALA A 286 -5.52 24.27 3.84
N ASP A 287 -4.96 23.07 3.73
CA ASP A 287 -5.46 22.01 2.85
C ASP A 287 -6.84 21.52 3.31
N THR A 288 -6.99 21.15 4.59
CA THR A 288 -8.27 20.66 5.15
C THR A 288 -9.35 21.72 5.18
N GLN A 289 -9.02 22.99 5.43
CA GLN A 289 -9.98 24.10 5.36
C GLN A 289 -10.57 24.33 3.95
N ALA A 290 -9.83 23.96 2.91
CA ALA A 290 -10.27 24.08 1.52
C ALA A 290 -10.97 22.80 0.99
N MET A 291 -10.96 21.71 1.76
CA MET A 291 -11.65 20.45 1.46
C MET A 291 -13.17 20.55 1.72
N VAL A 292 -13.89 19.53 1.32
CA VAL A 292 -15.30 19.34 1.67
C VAL A 292 -15.38 18.90 3.15
N PRO A 293 -16.23 19.53 3.98
CA PRO A 293 -16.46 19.06 5.35
C PRO A 293 -16.94 17.61 5.39
N LEU A 294 -16.63 16.91 6.47
CA LEU A 294 -17.18 15.57 6.69
C LEU A 294 -18.71 15.58 6.68
N PRO A 295 -19.35 14.55 6.12
CA PRO A 295 -20.80 14.48 6.09
C PRO A 295 -21.37 14.34 7.52
N PRO A 296 -22.55 14.92 7.81
CA PRO A 296 -23.19 14.82 9.12
C PRO A 296 -23.56 13.37 9.51
N VAL A 297 -23.72 12.52 8.52
CA VAL A 297 -23.95 11.08 8.69
C VAL A 297 -22.83 10.33 7.97
N PRO A 298 -22.05 9.53 8.68
CA PRO A 298 -20.98 8.74 8.06
C PRO A 298 -21.50 7.80 6.97
N PRO A 299 -20.71 7.51 5.93
CA PRO A 299 -21.09 6.52 4.94
C PRO A 299 -21.24 5.14 5.61
N THR A 300 -22.24 4.38 5.15
CA THR A 300 -22.40 3.00 5.61
C THR A 300 -21.28 2.16 5.01
N VAL A 301 -20.35 1.71 5.84
CA VAL A 301 -19.19 0.88 5.46
C VAL A 301 -19.21 -0.44 6.23
N GLY A 302 -18.29 -1.34 5.87
CA GLY A 302 -18.21 -2.68 6.43
C GLY A 302 -19.19 -3.65 5.77
N TRP A 303 -19.19 -4.90 6.21
CA TRP A 303 -20.07 -5.94 5.69
C TRP A 303 -21.27 -6.14 6.60
N ARG A 304 -22.45 -6.28 6.00
CA ARG A 304 -23.69 -6.52 6.72
C ARG A 304 -24.45 -7.68 6.09
N ALA A 305 -25.00 -8.54 6.93
CA ALA A 305 -25.89 -9.62 6.49
C ALA A 305 -26.95 -9.90 7.55
N SER A 306 -28.04 -10.51 7.13
CA SER A 306 -29.09 -10.99 8.04
C SER A 306 -29.25 -12.48 7.85
N THR A 307 -29.23 -13.22 8.94
CA THR A 307 -29.43 -14.69 8.95
C THR A 307 -30.26 -15.13 10.14
N ARG A 308 -30.77 -16.38 10.09
CA ARG A 308 -31.36 -17.02 11.27
C ARG A 308 -30.27 -17.74 12.04
N LEU A 309 -30.13 -17.47 13.34
CA LEU A 309 -29.10 -18.09 14.16
C LEU A 309 -29.37 -19.60 14.28
N ALA A 310 -28.39 -20.40 13.88
CA ALA A 310 -28.43 -21.84 13.92
C ALA A 310 -28.36 -22.39 15.36
N ARG A 311 -28.63 -23.70 15.56
CA ARG A 311 -28.68 -24.34 16.89
C ARG A 311 -27.32 -24.38 17.60
N ASP A 312 -26.22 -24.35 16.85
CA ASP A 312 -24.87 -24.30 17.38
C ASP A 312 -24.51 -22.92 17.93
N HIS A 313 -25.31 -21.88 17.62
CA HIS A 313 -25.18 -20.48 17.99
C HIS A 313 -23.86 -19.82 17.57
N TYR A 314 -23.33 -20.20 16.38
CA TYR A 314 -22.19 -19.57 15.78
C TYR A 314 -22.54 -18.93 14.42
N VAL A 315 -21.79 -17.89 14.09
CA VAL A 315 -21.78 -17.27 12.76
C VAL A 315 -20.40 -17.40 12.15
N ARG A 316 -20.33 -17.70 10.84
CA ARG A 316 -19.06 -17.85 10.13
C ARG A 316 -18.71 -16.62 9.35
N ILE A 317 -17.56 -16.00 9.69
CA ILE A 317 -17.02 -14.82 9.05
C ILE A 317 -15.52 -15.06 8.75
N ASP A 318 -15.06 -14.78 7.54
CA ASP A 318 -13.66 -14.91 7.11
C ASP A 318 -13.06 -16.31 7.43
N SER A 319 -13.88 -17.37 7.32
CA SER A 319 -13.54 -18.75 7.69
C SER A 319 -13.37 -19.01 9.19
N ASN A 320 -13.75 -18.07 10.05
CA ASN A 320 -13.77 -18.24 11.51
C ASN A 320 -15.22 -18.35 12.03
N ASP A 321 -15.43 -19.09 13.09
CA ASP A 321 -16.71 -19.24 13.76
C ASP A 321 -16.76 -18.39 15.03
N TYR A 322 -17.74 -17.49 15.12
CA TYR A 322 -17.92 -16.55 16.24
C TYR A 322 -19.22 -16.88 16.99
N SER A 323 -19.14 -17.07 18.29
CA SER A 323 -20.31 -17.39 19.11
C SER A 323 -21.27 -16.21 19.23
N VAL A 324 -22.57 -16.50 19.24
CA VAL A 324 -23.64 -15.53 19.50
C VAL A 324 -24.39 -15.99 20.75
N HIS A 325 -24.95 -15.06 21.52
CA HIS A 325 -25.67 -15.42 22.72
C HIS A 325 -26.82 -16.40 22.42
N PRO A 326 -26.87 -17.60 23.04
CA PRO A 326 -27.74 -18.70 22.63
C PRO A 326 -29.25 -18.45 22.91
N ALA A 327 -29.61 -17.44 23.68
CA ALA A 327 -30.99 -17.04 23.91
C ALA A 327 -31.73 -16.61 22.63
N VAL A 328 -30.99 -16.26 21.56
CA VAL A 328 -31.56 -15.84 20.27
C VAL A 328 -31.47 -16.93 19.19
N ILE A 329 -31.20 -18.19 19.57
CA ILE A 329 -31.24 -19.32 18.64
C ILE A 329 -32.62 -19.38 17.95
N GLY A 330 -32.58 -19.57 16.61
CA GLY A 330 -33.77 -19.60 15.79
C GLY A 330 -34.36 -18.23 15.44
N ARG A 331 -33.88 -17.15 16.03
CA ARG A 331 -34.28 -15.77 15.70
C ARG A 331 -33.45 -15.23 14.54
N ARG A 332 -33.95 -14.19 13.89
CA ARG A 332 -33.21 -13.44 12.86
C ARG A 332 -32.25 -12.50 13.56
N ILE A 333 -31.01 -12.56 13.17
CA ILE A 333 -29.94 -11.67 13.65
C ILE A 333 -29.35 -10.89 12.48
N GLU A 334 -28.89 -9.68 12.75
CA GLU A 334 -28.08 -8.85 11.87
C GLU A 334 -26.62 -9.01 12.25
N ILE A 335 -25.76 -9.27 11.28
CA ILE A 335 -24.32 -9.36 11.46
C ILE A 335 -23.71 -8.11 10.86
N VAL A 336 -22.87 -7.44 11.62
CA VAL A 336 -22.10 -6.24 11.20
C VAL A 336 -20.63 -6.53 11.41
N VAL A 337 -19.85 -6.39 10.35
CA VAL A 337 -18.39 -6.60 10.37
C VAL A 337 -17.72 -5.33 9.89
N ASP A 338 -16.89 -4.74 10.73
CA ASP A 338 -16.01 -3.64 10.38
C ASP A 338 -14.53 -4.10 10.33
N LEU A 339 -13.58 -3.18 10.34
CA LEU A 339 -12.14 -3.52 10.28
C LEU A 339 -11.65 -4.29 11.51
N HIS A 340 -12.32 -4.12 12.66
CA HIS A 340 -11.85 -4.56 13.97
C HIS A 340 -12.81 -5.49 14.70
N ARG A 341 -14.12 -5.43 14.37
CA ARG A 341 -15.16 -6.10 15.15
C ARG A 341 -16.06 -6.96 14.26
N VAL A 342 -16.55 -8.05 14.86
CA VAL A 342 -17.66 -8.87 14.37
C VAL A 342 -18.76 -8.77 15.40
N GLN A 343 -19.87 -8.14 15.04
CA GLN A 343 -21.01 -7.91 15.91
C GLN A 343 -22.26 -8.60 15.40
N ALA A 344 -23.10 -9.10 16.31
CA ALA A 344 -24.41 -9.58 15.97
C ALA A 344 -25.47 -8.82 16.77
N LEU A 345 -26.55 -8.40 16.10
CA LEU A 345 -27.68 -7.72 16.71
C LEU A 345 -28.94 -8.55 16.52
N CYS A 346 -29.80 -8.60 17.52
CA CYS A 346 -31.13 -9.16 17.44
C CYS A 346 -32.15 -8.11 17.88
N GLU A 347 -33.05 -7.70 16.98
CA GLU A 347 -34.01 -6.62 17.23
C GLU A 347 -33.34 -5.35 17.76
N GLY A 348 -32.20 -4.97 17.16
CA GLY A 348 -31.41 -3.80 17.55
C GLY A 348 -30.59 -3.96 18.83
N ARG A 349 -30.65 -5.08 19.52
CA ARG A 349 -29.86 -5.37 20.73
C ARG A 349 -28.61 -6.16 20.36
N LEU A 350 -27.46 -5.73 20.88
CA LEU A 350 -26.19 -6.43 20.71
C LEU A 350 -26.22 -7.78 21.43
N VAL A 351 -25.98 -8.87 20.71
CA VAL A 351 -26.01 -10.27 21.18
C VAL A 351 -24.70 -11.00 20.96
N ALA A 352 -23.75 -10.38 20.26
CA ALA A 352 -22.35 -10.79 20.18
C ALA A 352 -21.48 -9.60 19.78
N ASP A 353 -20.28 -9.54 20.34
CA ASP A 353 -19.27 -8.54 20.01
C ASP A 353 -17.87 -9.13 20.19
N HIS A 354 -17.22 -9.46 19.06
CA HIS A 354 -15.91 -10.11 19.04
C HIS A 354 -14.89 -9.26 18.30
N GLU A 355 -13.62 -9.40 18.67
CA GLU A 355 -12.52 -8.93 17.83
C GLU A 355 -12.49 -9.71 16.52
N ARG A 356 -12.38 -9.01 15.39
CA ARG A 356 -12.24 -9.64 14.07
C ARG A 356 -10.84 -10.21 13.91
N LEU A 357 -10.73 -11.53 13.82
CA LEU A 357 -9.46 -12.19 13.64
C LEU A 357 -9.01 -12.19 12.18
N TRP A 358 -7.71 -12.02 11.97
CA TRP A 358 -7.10 -12.04 10.64
C TRP A 358 -6.56 -13.43 10.25
N CYS A 359 -6.40 -14.33 11.21
CA CYS A 359 -6.15 -15.75 10.98
C CYS A 359 -7.42 -16.45 10.47
N LYS A 360 -7.31 -17.70 10.06
CA LYS A 360 -8.41 -18.51 9.52
C LYS A 360 -8.64 -19.77 10.36
N HIS A 361 -9.85 -20.32 10.24
CA HIS A 361 -10.23 -21.62 10.82
C HIS A 361 -10.13 -21.65 12.35
N GLN A 362 -10.50 -20.54 13.00
CA GLN A 362 -10.60 -20.46 14.45
C GLN A 362 -12.06 -20.46 14.91
N THR A 363 -12.30 -21.01 16.10
CA THR A 363 -13.59 -20.92 16.78
C THR A 363 -13.43 -20.00 17.99
N ILE A 364 -14.11 -18.86 17.96
CA ILE A 364 -14.06 -17.82 18.98
C ILE A 364 -15.33 -17.91 19.80
N THR A 365 -15.18 -18.36 21.04
CA THR A 365 -16.31 -18.57 21.97
C THR A 365 -16.20 -17.56 23.11
N ASP A 366 -17.23 -16.72 23.26
CA ASP A 366 -17.40 -15.92 24.48
C ASP A 366 -17.76 -16.86 25.65
N PRO A 367 -17.03 -16.80 26.76
CA PRO A 367 -17.33 -17.62 27.94
C PRO A 367 -18.77 -17.44 28.46
N ALA A 368 -19.34 -16.23 28.38
CA ALA A 368 -20.72 -15.96 28.77
C ALA A 368 -21.71 -16.67 27.85
N HIS A 369 -21.44 -16.73 26.53
CA HIS A 369 -22.28 -17.48 25.58
C HIS A 369 -22.22 -18.97 25.87
N ALA A 370 -21.06 -19.52 26.15
CA ALA A 370 -20.90 -20.92 26.55
C ALA A 370 -21.68 -21.25 27.83
N ALA A 371 -21.54 -20.43 28.86
CA ALA A 371 -22.25 -20.60 30.13
C ALA A 371 -23.79 -20.55 29.94
N ALA A 372 -24.27 -19.56 29.19
CA ALA A 372 -25.69 -19.42 28.85
C ALA A 372 -26.20 -20.64 28.07
N GLY A 373 -25.43 -21.18 27.14
CA GLY A 373 -25.74 -22.40 26.40
C GLY A 373 -25.87 -23.62 27.29
N HIS A 374 -25.02 -23.76 28.30
CA HIS A 374 -25.11 -24.82 29.31
C HIS A 374 -26.38 -24.68 30.16
N GLN A 375 -26.72 -23.47 30.59
CA GLN A 375 -27.94 -23.24 31.38
C GLN A 375 -29.20 -23.57 30.57
N LEU A 376 -29.30 -23.14 29.32
CA LEU A 376 -30.42 -23.45 28.45
C LEU A 376 -30.56 -24.94 28.21
N ARG A 377 -29.49 -25.70 28.02
CA ARG A 377 -29.53 -27.16 27.90
C ARG A 377 -30.05 -27.82 29.17
N ARG A 378 -29.60 -27.41 30.37
CA ARG A 378 -30.08 -27.91 31.64
C ARG A 378 -31.56 -27.60 31.84
N ALA A 379 -32.00 -26.37 31.58
CA ALA A 379 -33.41 -25.99 31.67
C ALA A 379 -34.29 -26.81 30.74
N ARG A 380 -33.85 -27.05 29.51
CA ARG A 380 -34.58 -27.90 28.55
C ARG A 380 -34.68 -29.35 29.03
N THR A 381 -33.59 -29.92 29.54
CA THR A 381 -33.62 -31.31 30.09
C THR A 381 -34.51 -31.40 31.30
N ALA A 382 -34.54 -30.41 32.20
CA ALA A 382 -35.47 -30.37 33.34
C ALA A 382 -36.94 -30.17 32.93
N ALA A 383 -37.20 -29.42 31.85
CA ALA A 383 -38.53 -29.19 31.30
C ALA A 383 -39.09 -30.40 30.51
N LEU A 384 -38.22 -31.26 30.00
CA LEU A 384 -38.61 -32.57 29.52
C LEU A 384 -38.98 -33.36 30.79
N ARG A 385 -40.26 -33.29 31.23
CA ARG A 385 -40.77 -34.19 32.27
C ARG A 385 -40.27 -35.58 31.94
N PRO A 386 -39.72 -36.36 32.92
CA PRO A 386 -39.65 -37.79 32.76
C PRO A 386 -41.09 -38.18 32.40
N VAL A 387 -41.27 -38.89 31.33
CA VAL A 387 -42.50 -39.66 31.15
C VAL A 387 -42.59 -40.36 32.48
N ALA A 388 -43.55 -39.94 33.35
CA ALA A 388 -43.89 -40.73 34.54
C ALA A 388 -43.96 -42.14 33.99
N ASP A 389 -43.36 -43.10 34.71
CA ASP A 389 -43.47 -44.48 34.34
C ASP A 389 -44.96 -44.76 34.00
N ALA A 390 -45.30 -44.47 32.76
CA ALA A 390 -46.48 -44.94 32.15
C ALA A 390 -46.23 -46.43 32.29
N GLU A 391 -47.03 -47.08 33.11
CA GLU A 391 -47.07 -48.52 33.22
C GLU A 391 -46.83 -49.03 31.81
N VAL A 392 -45.58 -49.31 31.49
CA VAL A 392 -45.28 -50.06 30.30
C VAL A 392 -45.78 -51.42 30.62
N GLU A 393 -47.02 -51.71 30.15
CA GLU A 393 -47.59 -52.99 30.24
C GLU A 393 -46.58 -53.99 29.68
N GLN A 394 -45.90 -54.68 30.60
CA GLN A 394 -44.93 -55.71 30.22
C GLN A 394 -45.75 -56.82 29.63
N ARG A 395 -45.98 -56.75 28.32
CA ARG A 395 -46.63 -57.89 27.60
C ARG A 395 -45.59 -58.98 27.53
N ASN A 396 -46.01 -60.13 28.05
CA ASN A 396 -45.21 -61.34 27.96
C ASN A 396 -44.98 -61.64 26.46
N LEU A 397 -43.69 -61.86 26.09
CA LEU A 397 -43.30 -62.14 24.69
C LEU A 397 -44.11 -63.38 24.11
N SER A 398 -44.55 -64.26 24.96
CA SER A 398 -45.45 -65.38 24.53
C SER A 398 -46.74 -64.92 23.83
N VAL A 399 -47.22 -63.69 24.03
CA VAL A 399 -48.36 -63.12 23.31
C VAL A 399 -48.01 -62.86 21.84
N TYR A 400 -46.78 -62.62 21.53
CA TYR A 400 -46.29 -62.42 20.15
C TYR A 400 -46.04 -63.79 19.48
N ASP A 401 -45.61 -64.78 20.23
CA ASP A 401 -45.42 -66.15 19.74
C ASP A 401 -46.80 -66.77 19.33
N SER A 402 -47.87 -66.57 20.13
CA SER A 402 -49.17 -66.98 19.78
C SER A 402 -49.77 -66.31 18.51
N LEU A 403 -49.39 -65.10 18.20
CA LEU A 403 -49.82 -64.45 16.95
C LEU A 403 -49.08 -64.97 15.71
N LEU A 404 -47.91 -65.62 15.89
CA LEU A 404 -47.18 -66.30 14.84
C LEU A 404 -47.65 -67.73 14.58
N ASP A 405 -48.19 -68.39 15.60
CA ASP A 405 -48.73 -69.74 15.48
C ASP A 405 -50.10 -69.77 14.80
N ASP A 406 -50.94 -68.71 14.91
CA ASP A 406 -52.25 -68.63 14.27
C ASP A 406 -52.16 -68.23 12.76
N GLY A 407 -50.99 -67.93 12.22
CA GLY A 407 -50.79 -67.59 10.82
C GLY A 407 -50.47 -68.76 9.88
N GLY A 408 -50.50 -69.98 10.34
CA GLY A 408 -50.05 -71.18 9.62
C GLY A 408 -51.16 -72.14 9.14
N ALA A 409 -52.37 -71.65 8.75
CA ALA A 409 -53.34 -72.50 8.11
C ALA A 409 -54.27 -71.69 7.17
N ALA A 410 -53.86 -71.49 5.93
CA ALA A 410 -54.72 -71.39 4.75
C ALA A 410 -53.84 -71.49 3.47
#